data_3ba0d7441d291be7b60b3ef9064f6f18
#
_entry.id   3ba0d7441d291be7b60b3ef9064f6f18
#
_cell.length_a   1.000
_cell.length_b   1.000
_cell.length_c   1.000
_cell.angle_alpha   90.00
_cell.angle_beta   90.00
_cell.angle_gamma   90.00
#
_symmetry.space_group_name_H-M   'P 1'
#
loop_
_entity.id
_entity.type
_entity.pdbx_description
1 polymer ?
#
loop_
_entity_poly.entity_id
_entity_poly.type
_entity_poly.pdbx_seq_one_letter_code
_entity_poly.pdbx_strand_id
1 'polypeptide(L)'
;AINDEFDMGRSKEQIAELAWKIEKKVQKGRASATDTTVSTYGGMFLIKEGTRKRLAPQNYHLVIGNSQISHSTSRMVEKVAEMKSKHPAIINPVLDSIEAIVMDAMKHLDEPAYLGKLMDMNHCLLEMLGVGHPQLSRLVLAARSTGAFGAKITGAGGGGCMVALAPKNIRARIAGAIE
;
A
#
# COMPACT_ATOMS: atom_id res chain seq x y z
N ALA A 1 0.98 -22.79 6.48
CA ALA A 1 2.23 -23.27 7.12
C ALA A 1 1.93 -23.82 8.53
N ILE A 2 1.96 -23.03 9.63
CA ILE A 2 1.77 -23.55 11.01
C ILE A 2 0.47 -24.34 11.15
N ASN A 3 -0.65 -23.82 10.60
CA ASN A 3 -1.95 -24.50 10.63
C ASN A 3 -1.92 -25.90 10.00
N ASP A 4 -1.21 -26.01 8.89
CA ASP A 4 -1.12 -27.25 8.13
C ASP A 4 -0.07 -28.20 8.76
N GLU A 5 1.06 -27.64 9.21
CA GLU A 5 2.12 -28.39 9.87
C GLU A 5 1.66 -29.10 11.15
N PHE A 6 0.79 -28.41 11.94
CA PHE A 6 0.28 -28.94 13.20
C PHE A 6 -1.18 -29.43 13.12
N ASP A 7 -1.72 -29.59 11.92
CA ASP A 7 -3.08 -30.07 11.65
C ASP A 7 -4.16 -29.41 12.55
N MET A 8 -4.06 -28.07 12.67
CA MET A 8 -4.91 -27.32 13.60
C MET A 8 -6.35 -27.14 13.11
N GLY A 9 -6.67 -27.55 11.88
CA GLY A 9 -8.01 -27.54 11.29
C GLY A 9 -8.67 -26.14 11.21
N ARG A 10 -7.91 -25.05 11.31
CA ARG A 10 -8.47 -23.70 11.27
C ARG A 10 -8.86 -23.26 9.87
N SER A 11 -10.02 -22.64 9.74
CA SER A 11 -10.42 -22.02 8.48
C SER A 11 -9.56 -20.78 8.15
N LYS A 12 -9.57 -20.36 6.88
CA LYS A 12 -8.89 -19.12 6.46
C LYS A 12 -9.39 -17.89 7.23
N GLU A 13 -10.69 -17.82 7.55
CA GLU A 13 -11.30 -16.77 8.35
C GLU A 13 -10.70 -16.73 9.75
N GLN A 14 -10.60 -17.89 10.40
CA GLN A 14 -10.02 -18.00 11.75
C GLN A 14 -8.53 -17.63 11.75
N ILE A 15 -7.80 -18.01 10.69
CA ILE A 15 -6.38 -17.65 10.54
C ILE A 15 -6.23 -16.14 10.35
N ALA A 16 -7.00 -15.52 9.45
CA ALA A 16 -6.94 -14.08 9.19
C ALA A 16 -7.32 -13.26 10.43
N GLU A 17 -8.34 -13.68 11.16
CA GLU A 17 -8.79 -13.01 12.37
C GLU A 17 -7.74 -13.12 13.50
N LEU A 18 -7.17 -14.31 13.69
CA LEU A 18 -6.11 -14.53 14.69
C LEU A 18 -4.87 -13.70 14.37
N ALA A 19 -4.41 -13.72 13.11
CA ALA A 19 -3.28 -12.94 12.66
C ALA A 19 -3.51 -11.44 12.89
N TRP A 20 -4.70 -10.93 12.55
CA TRP A 20 -5.04 -9.53 12.79
C TRP A 20 -5.09 -9.17 14.28
N LYS A 21 -5.66 -10.03 15.14
CA LYS A 21 -5.68 -9.83 16.59
C LYS A 21 -4.26 -9.74 17.17
N ILE A 22 -3.35 -10.61 16.71
CA ILE A 22 -1.95 -10.62 17.14
C ILE A 22 -1.27 -9.33 16.67
N GLU A 23 -1.39 -8.97 15.40
CA GLU A 23 -0.79 -7.77 14.85
C GLU A 23 -1.31 -6.51 15.55
N LYS A 24 -2.62 -6.42 15.80
CA LYS A 24 -3.24 -5.32 16.55
C LYS A 24 -2.67 -5.21 17.97
N LYS A 25 -2.40 -6.34 18.62
CA LYS A 25 -1.78 -6.34 19.95
C LYS A 25 -0.34 -5.84 19.90
N VAL A 26 0.45 -6.30 18.95
CA VAL A 26 1.85 -5.89 18.76
C VAL A 26 1.95 -4.41 18.40
N GLN A 27 1.07 -3.91 17.55
CA GLN A 27 1.01 -2.51 17.10
C GLN A 27 0.15 -1.60 18.00
N LYS A 28 -0.10 -2.00 19.24
CA LYS A 28 -0.84 -1.18 20.23
C LYS A 28 -2.20 -0.68 19.73
N GLY A 29 -2.93 -1.53 19.04
CA GLY A 29 -4.28 -1.25 18.55
C GLY A 29 -4.36 -0.60 17.15
N ARG A 30 -3.25 -0.29 16.51
CA ARG A 30 -3.18 0.48 15.25
C ARG A 30 -2.95 -0.35 14.00
N ALA A 31 -3.17 -1.66 14.03
CA ALA A 31 -3.00 -2.54 12.88
C ALA A 31 -4.22 -2.50 11.95
N SER A 32 -3.97 -2.35 10.65
CA SER A 32 -4.94 -2.58 9.58
C SER A 32 -5.14 -4.09 9.37
N ALA A 33 -6.33 -4.48 8.93
CA ALA A 33 -6.58 -5.86 8.51
C ALA A 33 -6.05 -6.18 7.10
N THR A 34 -5.40 -5.23 6.42
CA THR A 34 -4.99 -5.32 5.02
C THR A 34 -4.00 -6.45 4.80
N ASP A 35 -2.87 -6.42 5.50
CA ASP A 35 -1.76 -7.36 5.29
C ASP A 35 -2.18 -8.79 5.65
N THR A 36 -2.86 -8.96 6.78
CA THR A 36 -3.37 -10.27 7.22
C THR A 36 -4.43 -10.84 6.29
N THR A 37 -5.30 -9.97 5.72
CA THR A 37 -6.30 -10.40 4.74
C THR A 37 -5.64 -10.88 3.46
N VAL A 38 -4.77 -10.06 2.86
CA VAL A 38 -4.16 -10.39 1.57
C VAL A 38 -3.21 -11.58 1.71
N SER A 39 -2.46 -11.69 2.81
CA SER A 39 -1.58 -12.84 3.08
C SER A 39 -2.34 -14.14 3.26
N THR A 40 -3.55 -14.09 3.83
CA THR A 40 -4.36 -15.30 4.08
C THR A 40 -5.14 -15.75 2.84
N TYR A 41 -5.74 -14.80 2.13
CA TYR A 41 -6.66 -15.14 1.03
C TYR A 41 -6.02 -15.06 -0.35
N GLY A 42 -4.93 -14.30 -0.49
CA GLY A 42 -4.37 -13.92 -1.79
C GLY A 42 -5.33 -13.07 -2.62
N GLY A 43 -4.88 -12.54 -3.74
CA GLY A 43 -5.69 -11.74 -4.65
C GLY A 43 -5.77 -10.26 -4.25
N MET A 44 -6.79 -9.57 -4.74
CA MET A 44 -6.98 -8.14 -4.57
C MET A 44 -8.24 -7.84 -3.77
N PHE A 45 -8.14 -6.92 -2.83
CA PHE A 45 -9.25 -6.56 -1.94
C PHE A 45 -9.40 -5.04 -1.83
N LEU A 46 -10.64 -4.58 -1.78
CA LEU A 46 -10.99 -3.30 -1.20
C LEU A 46 -11.31 -3.51 0.29
N ILE A 47 -10.59 -2.80 1.15
CA ILE A 47 -10.76 -2.87 2.60
C ILE A 47 -11.14 -1.48 3.10
N LYS A 48 -12.32 -1.39 3.71
CA LYS A 48 -12.84 -0.13 4.28
C LYS A 48 -13.61 -0.43 5.56
N GLU A 49 -13.27 0.25 6.66
CA GLU A 49 -13.99 0.18 7.94
C GLU A 49 -14.32 -1.25 8.41
N GLY A 50 -13.33 -2.15 8.27
CA GLY A 50 -13.49 -3.56 8.66
C GLY A 50 -14.22 -4.43 7.64
N THR A 51 -14.79 -3.85 6.58
CA THR A 51 -15.35 -4.61 5.47
C THR A 51 -14.26 -5.02 4.48
N ARG A 52 -14.44 -6.18 3.84
CA ARG A 52 -13.50 -6.75 2.87
C ARG A 52 -14.27 -7.17 1.63
N LYS A 53 -14.05 -6.48 0.53
CA LYS A 53 -14.63 -6.84 -0.77
C LYS A 53 -13.53 -7.40 -1.65
N ARG A 54 -13.64 -8.67 -2.03
CA ARG A 54 -12.72 -9.27 -3.02
C ARG A 54 -13.02 -8.68 -4.39
N LEU A 55 -11.96 -8.30 -5.10
CA LEU A 55 -12.04 -7.74 -6.45
C LEU A 55 -11.70 -8.81 -7.49
N ALA A 56 -12.18 -8.60 -8.71
CA ALA A 56 -11.79 -9.44 -9.83
C ALA A 56 -10.26 -9.39 -10.05
N PRO A 57 -9.63 -10.53 -10.36
CA PRO A 57 -8.19 -10.54 -10.64
C PRO A 57 -7.87 -9.63 -11.82
N GLN A 58 -6.79 -8.88 -11.70
CA GLN A 58 -6.25 -8.04 -12.77
C GLN A 58 -4.84 -8.52 -13.15
N ASN A 59 -4.49 -8.41 -14.41
CA ASN A 59 -3.17 -8.80 -14.89
C ASN A 59 -2.22 -7.59 -14.94
N TYR A 60 -1.89 -7.07 -13.77
CA TYR A 60 -0.94 -5.97 -13.66
C TYR A 60 0.52 -6.45 -13.68
N HIS A 61 1.37 -5.68 -14.33
CA HIS A 61 2.82 -5.85 -14.24
C HIS A 61 3.35 -4.85 -13.22
N LEU A 62 3.75 -5.35 -12.06
CA LEU A 62 4.27 -4.56 -10.96
C LEU A 62 5.79 -4.69 -10.88
N VAL A 63 6.46 -3.58 -10.56
CA VAL A 63 7.86 -3.54 -10.16
C VAL A 63 7.93 -2.99 -8.74
N ILE A 64 8.65 -3.68 -7.88
CA ILE A 64 8.80 -3.31 -6.47
C ILE A 64 10.24 -2.89 -6.23
N GLY A 65 10.44 -1.68 -5.71
CA GLY A 65 11.73 -1.17 -5.28
C GLY A 65 11.81 -1.10 -3.76
N ASN A 66 12.88 -1.65 -3.18
CA ASN A 66 13.13 -1.60 -1.74
C ASN A 66 14.17 -0.53 -1.44
N SER A 67 13.81 0.44 -0.60
CA SER A 67 14.73 1.51 -0.18
C SER A 67 15.84 1.04 0.75
N GLN A 68 15.76 -0.18 1.28
CA GLN A 68 16.65 -0.73 2.32
C GLN A 68 16.68 0.10 3.62
N ILE A 69 15.76 1.04 3.77
CA ILE A 69 15.61 1.86 4.98
C ILE A 69 14.62 1.17 5.91
N SER A 70 15.08 0.86 7.11
CA SER A 70 14.21 0.34 8.18
C SER A 70 13.27 1.43 8.66
N HIS A 71 12.01 1.07 8.90
CA HIS A 71 10.99 2.00 9.36
C HIS A 71 10.08 1.35 10.40
N SER A 72 9.34 2.17 11.13
CA SER A 72 8.35 1.72 12.10
C SER A 72 6.96 2.17 11.66
N THR A 73 6.10 1.21 11.33
CA THR A 73 4.69 1.47 10.97
C THR A 73 3.97 2.28 12.05
N SER A 74 4.12 1.90 13.33
CA SER A 74 3.48 2.61 14.43
C SER A 74 3.90 4.07 14.52
N ARG A 75 5.19 4.37 14.31
CA ARG A 75 5.71 5.75 14.31
C ARG A 75 5.14 6.58 13.17
N MET A 76 4.99 6.00 11.98
CA MET A 76 4.38 6.72 10.84
C MET A 76 2.90 7.01 11.09
N VAL A 77 2.16 6.03 11.61
CA VAL A 77 0.75 6.22 11.98
C VAL A 77 0.59 7.27 13.07
N GLU A 78 1.46 7.26 14.09
CA GLU A 78 1.48 8.29 15.16
C GLU A 78 1.72 9.70 14.59
N LYS A 79 2.69 9.84 13.70
CA LYS A 79 3.00 11.11 13.05
C LYS A 79 1.80 11.69 12.31
N VAL A 80 1.10 10.88 11.52
CA VAL A 80 -0.10 11.33 10.79
C VAL A 80 -1.25 11.67 11.76
N ALA A 81 -1.43 10.87 12.81
CA ALA A 81 -2.44 11.13 13.84
C ALA A 81 -2.18 12.45 14.58
N GLU A 82 -0.93 12.75 14.89
CA GLU A 82 -0.52 14.01 15.51
C GLU A 82 -0.75 15.21 14.57
N MET A 83 -0.37 15.09 13.29
CA MET A 83 -0.65 16.12 12.28
C MET A 83 -2.16 16.37 12.13
N LYS A 84 -2.96 15.30 12.10
CA LYS A 84 -4.43 15.40 12.03
C LYS A 84 -5.01 16.13 13.25
N SER A 85 -4.49 15.84 14.44
CA SER A 85 -4.92 16.50 15.68
C SER A 85 -4.57 18.00 15.69
N LYS A 86 -3.36 18.37 15.22
CA LYS A 86 -2.88 19.75 15.21
C LYS A 86 -3.50 20.59 14.09
N HIS A 87 -3.75 19.98 12.93
CA HIS A 87 -4.17 20.67 11.70
C HIS A 87 -5.34 19.95 11.01
N PRO A 88 -6.49 19.73 11.70
CA PRO A 88 -7.57 18.91 11.16
C PRO A 88 -8.16 19.49 9.87
N ALA A 89 -8.26 20.82 9.75
CA ALA A 89 -8.79 21.49 8.57
C ALA A 89 -7.92 21.30 7.30
N ILE A 90 -6.65 20.93 7.47
CA ILE A 90 -5.72 20.65 6.35
C ILE A 90 -5.64 19.15 6.11
N ILE A 91 -5.49 18.35 7.15
CA ILE A 91 -5.19 16.93 7.03
C ILE A 91 -6.43 16.09 6.68
N ASN A 92 -7.63 16.46 7.20
CA ASN A 92 -8.84 15.73 6.83
C ASN A 92 -9.10 15.74 5.32
N PRO A 93 -9.09 16.90 4.61
CA PRO A 93 -9.25 16.92 3.15
C PRO A 93 -8.20 16.08 2.39
N VAL A 94 -6.99 15.96 2.91
CA VAL A 94 -5.96 15.11 2.31
C VAL A 94 -6.32 13.63 2.44
N LEU A 95 -6.79 13.21 3.61
CA LEU A 95 -7.26 11.83 3.83
C LEU A 95 -8.50 11.52 3.00
N ASP A 96 -9.44 12.44 2.91
CA ASP A 96 -10.64 12.33 2.06
C ASP A 96 -10.26 12.24 0.57
N SER A 97 -9.23 12.97 0.15
CA SER A 97 -8.68 12.88 -1.21
C SER A 97 -8.06 11.51 -1.50
N ILE A 98 -7.36 10.92 -0.53
CA ILE A 98 -6.83 9.56 -0.67
C ILE A 98 -7.97 8.55 -0.82
N GLU A 99 -9.05 8.68 -0.03
CA GLU A 99 -10.23 7.83 -0.17
C GLU A 99 -10.88 8.01 -1.56
N ALA A 100 -11.05 9.24 -2.01
CA ALA A 100 -11.62 9.54 -3.33
C ALA A 100 -10.80 8.91 -4.46
N ILE A 101 -9.45 8.96 -4.38
CA ILE A 101 -8.56 8.28 -5.33
C ILE A 101 -8.81 6.77 -5.35
N VAL A 102 -8.97 6.14 -4.19
CA VAL A 102 -9.26 4.69 -4.11
C VAL A 102 -10.61 4.38 -4.74
N MET A 103 -11.64 5.18 -4.45
CA MET A 103 -12.98 4.98 -5.00
C MET A 103 -13.04 5.21 -6.50
N ASP A 104 -12.22 6.12 -7.02
CA ASP A 104 -12.11 6.34 -8.47
C ASP A 104 -11.33 5.20 -9.15
N ALA A 105 -10.22 4.75 -8.54
CA ALA A 105 -9.48 3.57 -9.02
C ALA A 105 -10.37 2.33 -9.15
N MET A 106 -11.36 2.16 -8.28
CA MET A 106 -12.32 1.03 -8.36
C MET A 106 -13.17 1.01 -9.62
N LYS A 107 -13.33 2.15 -10.30
CA LYS A 107 -14.10 2.26 -11.55
C LYS A 107 -13.24 2.01 -12.79
N HIS A 108 -11.91 2.06 -12.65
CA HIS A 108 -10.94 2.06 -13.74
C HIS A 108 -9.88 0.95 -13.58
N LEU A 109 -10.27 -0.19 -12.98
CA LEU A 109 -9.35 -1.31 -12.70
C LEU A 109 -8.74 -1.92 -13.96
N ASP A 110 -9.39 -1.79 -15.10
CA ASP A 110 -8.94 -2.27 -16.42
C ASP A 110 -8.13 -1.23 -17.22
N GLU A 111 -7.91 -0.04 -16.64
CA GLU A 111 -7.18 1.07 -17.27
C GLU A 111 -5.82 1.34 -16.59
N PRO A 112 -4.75 0.55 -16.85
CA PRO A 112 -3.47 0.70 -16.13
C PRO A 112 -2.84 2.09 -16.23
N ALA A 113 -2.99 2.77 -17.36
CA ALA A 113 -2.46 4.12 -17.54
C ALA A 113 -3.19 5.16 -16.66
N TYR A 114 -4.50 5.00 -16.47
CA TYR A 114 -5.28 5.84 -15.58
C TYR A 114 -4.95 5.55 -14.11
N LEU A 115 -4.91 4.26 -13.75
CA LEU A 115 -4.49 3.85 -12.39
C LEU A 115 -3.10 4.37 -12.05
N GLY A 116 -2.17 4.39 -12.99
CA GLY A 116 -0.85 4.96 -12.79
C GLY A 116 -0.89 6.43 -12.39
N LYS A 117 -1.73 7.24 -13.05
CA LYS A 117 -1.94 8.65 -12.67
C LYS A 117 -2.50 8.79 -11.26
N LEU A 118 -3.47 7.94 -10.88
CA LEU A 118 -4.02 7.92 -9.53
C LEU A 118 -2.96 7.50 -8.50
N MET A 119 -2.08 6.55 -8.83
CA MET A 119 -0.94 6.19 -7.98
C MET A 119 -0.01 7.38 -7.75
N ASP A 120 0.28 8.15 -8.79
CA ASP A 120 1.13 9.34 -8.70
C ASP A 120 0.51 10.42 -7.82
N MET A 121 -0.79 10.70 -7.97
CA MET A 121 -1.53 11.63 -7.11
C MET A 121 -1.50 11.15 -5.64
N ASN A 122 -1.75 9.86 -5.41
CA ASN A 122 -1.70 9.28 -4.07
C ASN A 122 -0.30 9.41 -3.44
N HIS A 123 0.76 9.22 -4.22
CA HIS A 123 2.13 9.40 -3.75
C HIS A 123 2.40 10.83 -3.26
N CYS A 124 1.96 11.85 -4.00
CA CYS A 124 2.09 13.25 -3.59
C CYS A 124 1.37 13.53 -2.27
N LEU A 125 0.15 12.98 -2.09
CA LEU A 125 -0.58 13.13 -0.83
C LEU A 125 0.12 12.41 0.34
N LEU A 126 0.73 11.25 0.11
CA LEU A 126 1.52 10.55 1.12
C LEU A 126 2.79 11.34 1.50
N GLU A 127 3.45 11.98 0.54
CA GLU A 127 4.58 12.88 0.82
C GLU A 127 4.13 14.10 1.64
N MET A 128 2.98 14.70 1.30
CA MET A 128 2.38 15.79 2.07
C MET A 128 2.08 15.39 3.52
N LEU A 129 1.62 14.17 3.76
CA LEU A 129 1.42 13.60 5.10
C LEU A 129 2.76 13.33 5.83
N GLY A 130 3.89 13.60 5.18
CA GLY A 130 5.22 13.43 5.76
C GLY A 130 5.63 11.97 5.99
N VAL A 131 4.97 11.03 5.31
CA VAL A 131 5.34 9.60 5.33
C VAL A 131 6.26 9.21 4.18
N GLY A 132 6.71 10.18 3.37
CA GLY A 132 7.76 10.03 2.38
C GLY A 132 9.13 9.78 2.99
N HIS A 133 10.08 9.36 2.15
CA HIS A 133 11.50 9.27 2.46
C HIS A 133 12.31 9.57 1.19
N PRO A 134 13.42 10.34 1.23
CA PRO A 134 14.17 10.72 0.03
C PRO A 134 14.57 9.54 -0.85
N GLN A 135 14.94 8.40 -0.26
CA GLN A 135 15.27 7.20 -1.01
C GLN A 135 14.05 6.63 -1.75
N LEU A 136 12.86 6.60 -1.12
CA LEU A 136 11.63 6.16 -1.78
C LEU A 136 11.24 7.10 -2.92
N SER A 137 11.34 8.42 -2.70
CA SER A 137 11.04 9.42 -3.74
C SER A 137 11.97 9.29 -4.94
N ARG A 138 13.27 8.97 -4.71
CA ARG A 138 14.22 8.68 -5.80
C ARG A 138 13.83 7.45 -6.61
N LEU A 139 13.45 6.35 -5.96
CA LEU A 139 13.01 5.13 -6.64
C LEU A 139 11.71 5.38 -7.44
N VAL A 140 10.75 6.09 -6.86
CA VAL A 140 9.51 6.47 -7.53
C VAL A 140 9.79 7.33 -8.76
N LEU A 141 10.66 8.34 -8.64
CA LEU A 141 11.04 9.21 -9.75
C LEU A 141 11.75 8.41 -10.85
N ALA A 142 12.68 7.53 -10.51
CA ALA A 142 13.39 6.67 -11.46
C ALA A 142 12.42 5.78 -12.23
N ALA A 143 11.47 5.14 -11.55
CA ALA A 143 10.44 4.32 -12.19
C ALA A 143 9.59 5.12 -13.18
N ARG A 144 9.10 6.30 -12.77
CA ARG A 144 8.29 7.20 -13.63
C ARG A 144 9.07 7.71 -14.84
N SER A 145 10.29 8.18 -14.64
CA SER A 145 11.17 8.68 -15.71
C SER A 145 11.53 7.59 -16.71
N THR A 146 11.49 6.32 -16.31
CA THR A 146 11.74 5.17 -17.19
C THR A 146 10.48 4.72 -17.93
N GLY A 147 9.31 5.29 -17.63
CA GLY A 147 8.05 5.06 -18.34
C GLY A 147 7.07 4.15 -17.62
N ALA A 148 7.15 4.00 -16.30
CA ALA A 148 6.05 3.41 -15.53
C ALA A 148 4.76 4.21 -15.73
N PHE A 149 3.61 3.56 -15.77
CA PHE A 149 2.30 4.24 -15.80
C PHE A 149 2.12 5.15 -14.59
N GLY A 150 2.66 4.74 -13.44
CA GLY A 150 2.73 5.49 -12.21
C GLY A 150 3.46 4.68 -11.13
N ALA A 151 3.87 5.37 -10.07
CA ALA A 151 4.58 4.73 -8.97
C ALA A 151 4.31 5.44 -7.65
N LYS A 152 4.26 4.68 -6.55
CA LYS A 152 3.97 5.21 -5.22
C LYS A 152 4.62 4.39 -4.11
N ILE A 153 4.72 4.98 -2.94
CA ILE A 153 5.05 4.28 -1.70
C ILE A 153 3.98 3.20 -1.43
N THR A 154 4.40 2.05 -0.92
CA THR A 154 3.53 1.01 -0.37
C THR A 154 3.77 0.84 1.12
N GLY A 155 2.73 0.43 1.86
CA GLY A 155 2.77 0.35 3.31
C GLY A 155 2.71 1.70 4.02
N ALA A 156 3.27 1.78 5.22
CA ALA A 156 3.19 2.96 6.08
C ALA A 156 4.11 4.13 5.67
N GLY A 157 5.06 3.89 4.77
CA GLY A 157 6.06 4.87 4.39
C GLY A 157 7.21 5.01 5.40
N GLY A 158 8.00 6.06 5.28
CA GLY A 158 9.19 6.30 6.11
C GLY A 158 10.40 5.44 5.76
N GLY A 159 10.27 4.55 4.80
CA GLY A 159 11.22 3.53 4.34
C GLY A 159 10.47 2.35 3.73
N GLY A 160 11.11 1.18 3.65
CA GLY A 160 10.53 -0.01 3.04
C GLY A 160 10.43 0.09 1.52
N CYS A 161 9.27 -0.22 0.95
CA CYS A 161 9.13 -0.41 -0.48
C CYS A 161 8.27 0.67 -1.17
N MET A 162 8.51 0.81 -2.48
CA MET A 162 7.62 1.45 -3.42
C MET A 162 7.10 0.42 -4.43
N VAL A 163 6.00 0.73 -5.09
CA VAL A 163 5.45 -0.07 -6.19
C VAL A 163 5.25 0.81 -7.42
N ALA A 164 5.67 0.31 -8.58
CA ALA A 164 5.41 0.92 -9.88
C ALA A 164 4.51 0.01 -10.72
N LEU A 165 3.53 0.60 -11.38
CA LEU A 165 2.69 -0.07 -12.38
C LEU A 165 3.36 0.12 -13.74
N ALA A 166 3.80 -0.99 -14.34
CA ALA A 166 4.64 -0.97 -15.53
C ALA A 166 3.92 -1.47 -16.79
N PRO A 167 4.18 -0.87 -17.96
CA PRO A 167 3.91 -1.55 -19.22
C PRO A 167 4.70 -2.86 -19.32
N LYS A 168 4.07 -3.92 -19.84
CA LYS A 168 4.66 -5.26 -19.93
C LYS A 168 6.06 -5.28 -20.57
N ASN A 169 6.19 -4.55 -21.66
CA ASN A 169 7.40 -4.55 -22.52
C ASN A 169 8.60 -3.81 -21.93
N ILE A 170 8.41 -2.95 -20.91
CA ILE A 170 9.50 -2.16 -20.31
C ILE A 170 9.72 -2.44 -18.82
N ARG A 171 9.00 -3.42 -18.23
CA ARG A 171 9.11 -3.70 -16.79
C ARG A 171 10.55 -4.01 -16.34
N ALA A 172 11.32 -4.76 -17.18
CA ALA A 172 12.72 -5.08 -16.87
C ALA A 172 13.60 -3.83 -16.86
N ARG A 173 13.35 -2.89 -17.78
CA ARG A 173 14.05 -1.59 -17.82
C ARG A 173 13.74 -0.74 -16.59
N ILE A 174 12.47 -0.75 -16.14
CA ILE A 174 12.06 -0.05 -14.91
C ILE A 174 12.74 -0.69 -13.71
N ALA A 175 12.79 -2.04 -13.62
CA ALA A 175 13.47 -2.75 -12.55
C ALA A 175 14.94 -2.34 -12.45
N GLY A 176 15.69 -2.38 -13.57
CA GLY A 176 17.09 -1.96 -13.59
C GLY A 176 17.32 -0.47 -13.31
N ALA A 177 16.32 0.38 -13.48
CA ALA A 177 16.45 1.81 -13.15
C ALA A 177 16.26 2.13 -11.66
N ILE A 178 15.70 1.20 -10.90
CA ILE A 178 15.44 1.35 -9.46
C ILE A 178 16.35 0.46 -8.58
N GLU A 179 17.27 -0.29 -9.16
CA GLU A 179 18.34 -0.98 -8.47
C GLU A 179 19.46 0.00 -8.05
#